data_78217ddae6654d22e29fa6b987ae0d81
#
_entry.id   78217ddae6654d22e29fa6b987ae0d81
#
_cell.length_a   1.000
_cell.length_b   1.000
_cell.length_c   1.000
_cell.angle_alpha   90.00
_cell.angle_beta   90.00
_cell.angle_gamma   90.00
#
_symmetry.space_group_name_H-M   'P 1'
#
loop_
_entity.id
_entity.type
_entity.pdbx_description
1 polymer ?
#
loop_
_entity_poly.entity_id
_entity_poly.type
_entity_poly.pdbx_seq_one_letter_code
_entity_poly.pdbx_strand_id
1 'polypeptide(L)'
;MNYAIVFRLLGYVMLIEGALLLLPAAASWIYGEWFVLGVFLITAAVSAAIGYALRGIKPKSKMFYMREGFAATSLSWIVISIVGAVPFVVAGCIPNPVDALFETVSGFTTTGASILPGVEDLPKGILFWRSFTHWIGGMGVLVFLLSLLPLTGGSHVNLMKAESPGPQVDKLVPKVQSTAKILYSIYFALTVLEVVFLLLSGMPLFESMLTAFGTAGTGGFGFKNDSFTSFSPYIQWVVTIFMILFGVNFNAYFLLLLRKFNRAISEEVRGYFAIILVAIGIITANIYSLYNSFGEAVRQAAFQVGSIITTTGFSSCDFDLWPTLSKEILVVLMFIGACAGSTGGGIKVSRLLILGKTLGKELKQALHPQVVAPVRMDGKLLNHETIRTTNVFMGAYFFIFVVSFLLISLDGFDMVTNFTAIAATLNNIGPGLAQVGPMMNFGSFTNPAKLVMIFDMLAGRLEIFPMLVLFLPDTWRRF
;
A
#
# COMPACT_ATOMS: atom_id res chain seq x y z
N MET A 1 20.84 17.64 11.39
CA MET A 1 20.35 16.25 11.29
C MET A 1 21.33 15.30 11.97
N ASN A 2 20.83 14.30 12.69
CA ASN A 2 21.65 13.25 13.31
C ASN A 2 21.83 12.06 12.34
N TYR A 3 22.78 12.20 11.41
CA TYR A 3 23.06 11.16 10.38
C TYR A 3 23.37 9.79 10.99
N ALA A 4 24.08 9.75 12.12
CA ALA A 4 24.48 8.49 12.75
C ALA A 4 23.26 7.65 13.20
N ILE A 5 22.20 8.29 13.69
CA ILE A 5 20.95 7.58 14.04
C ILE A 5 20.26 7.07 12.77
N VAL A 6 20.19 7.88 11.72
CA VAL A 6 19.55 7.48 10.45
C VAL A 6 20.29 6.27 9.84
N PHE A 7 21.62 6.34 9.70
CA PHE A 7 22.41 5.21 9.17
C PHE A 7 22.29 3.95 10.05
N ARG A 8 22.25 4.12 11.36
CA ARG A 8 22.04 2.97 12.26
C ARG A 8 20.67 2.32 12.08
N LEU A 9 19.61 3.12 11.87
CA LEU A 9 18.27 2.60 11.56
C LEU A 9 18.24 1.89 10.22
N LEU A 10 18.85 2.46 9.19
CA LEU A 10 19.01 1.78 7.89
C LEU A 10 19.76 0.46 8.04
N GLY A 11 20.79 0.40 8.89
CA GLY A 11 21.49 -0.84 9.21
C GLY A 11 20.56 -1.91 9.79
N TYR A 12 19.65 -1.56 10.68
CA TYR A 12 18.65 -2.52 11.19
C TYR A 12 17.67 -2.96 10.12
N VAL A 13 17.21 -2.04 9.27
CA VAL A 13 16.32 -2.36 8.14
C VAL A 13 16.97 -3.37 7.20
N MET A 14 18.23 -3.14 6.80
CA MET A 14 18.98 -4.05 5.93
C MET A 14 19.23 -5.42 6.57
N LEU A 15 19.46 -5.51 7.88
CA LEU A 15 19.59 -6.78 8.59
C LEU A 15 18.28 -7.58 8.56
N ILE A 16 17.15 -6.89 8.74
CA ILE A 16 15.82 -7.52 8.68
C ILE A 16 15.54 -7.98 7.25
N GLU A 17 15.79 -7.15 6.25
CA GLU A 17 15.59 -7.52 4.84
C GLU A 17 16.45 -8.73 4.47
N GLY A 18 17.73 -8.76 4.87
CA GLY A 18 18.61 -9.92 4.69
C GLY A 18 18.04 -11.19 5.30
N ALA A 19 17.43 -11.11 6.49
CA ALA A 19 16.75 -12.25 7.10
C ALA A 19 15.48 -12.66 6.34
N LEU A 20 14.69 -11.70 5.85
CA LEU A 20 13.46 -11.97 5.09
C LEU A 20 13.75 -12.59 3.72
N LEU A 21 14.88 -12.25 3.07
CA LEU A 21 15.34 -12.88 1.82
C LEU A 21 15.64 -14.38 1.95
N LEU A 22 15.81 -14.90 3.16
CA LEU A 22 15.96 -16.34 3.39
C LEU A 22 14.67 -17.13 3.12
N LEU A 23 13.49 -16.50 3.15
CA LEU A 23 12.22 -17.16 2.87
C LEU A 23 12.06 -17.49 1.38
N PRO A 24 12.25 -16.54 0.42
CA PRO A 24 12.27 -16.88 -1.00
C PRO A 24 13.46 -17.81 -1.36
N ALA A 25 14.59 -17.73 -0.65
CA ALA A 25 15.68 -18.71 -0.79
C ALA A 25 15.20 -20.12 -0.42
N ALA A 26 14.47 -20.29 0.68
CA ALA A 26 13.87 -21.56 1.05
C ALA A 26 12.86 -22.06 0.01
N ALA A 27 12.04 -21.18 -0.56
CA ALA A 27 11.15 -21.54 -1.67
C ALA A 27 11.95 -22.02 -2.88
N SER A 28 12.99 -21.30 -3.30
CA SER A 28 13.87 -21.72 -4.39
C SER A 28 14.52 -23.08 -4.14
N TRP A 29 14.92 -23.36 -2.90
CA TRP A 29 15.47 -24.66 -2.50
C TRP A 29 14.45 -25.80 -2.64
N ILE A 30 13.22 -25.58 -2.16
CA ILE A 30 12.14 -26.58 -2.25
C ILE A 30 11.81 -26.94 -3.69
N TYR A 31 11.83 -25.97 -4.60
CA TYR A 31 11.52 -26.16 -6.02
C TYR A 31 12.76 -26.51 -6.88
N GLY A 32 13.95 -26.68 -6.28
CA GLY A 32 15.18 -27.08 -6.99
C GLY A 32 15.81 -25.98 -7.86
N GLU A 33 15.51 -24.71 -7.61
CA GLU A 33 15.98 -23.56 -8.37
C GLU A 33 17.35 -23.08 -7.84
N TRP A 34 18.40 -23.87 -8.02
CA TRP A 34 19.72 -23.67 -7.39
C TRP A 34 20.37 -22.33 -7.71
N PHE A 35 20.23 -21.83 -8.95
CA PHE A 35 20.78 -20.53 -9.34
C PHE A 35 20.08 -19.40 -8.57
N VAL A 36 18.74 -19.39 -8.55
CA VAL A 36 17.92 -18.39 -7.86
C VAL A 36 18.15 -18.45 -6.35
N LEU A 37 18.28 -19.66 -5.78
CA LEU A 37 18.69 -19.84 -4.39
C LEU A 37 20.03 -19.14 -4.10
N GLY A 38 21.05 -19.35 -4.95
CA GLY A 38 22.33 -18.66 -4.82
C GLY A 38 22.21 -17.14 -4.86
N VAL A 39 21.38 -16.61 -5.75
CA VAL A 39 21.12 -15.17 -5.86
C VAL A 39 20.51 -14.62 -4.57
N PHE A 40 19.50 -15.27 -4.01
CA PHE A 40 18.89 -14.83 -2.74
C PHE A 40 19.85 -14.91 -1.57
N LEU A 41 20.64 -15.99 -1.45
CA LEU A 41 21.61 -16.16 -0.35
C LEU A 41 22.72 -15.10 -0.41
N ILE A 42 23.25 -14.80 -1.61
CA ILE A 42 24.28 -13.77 -1.78
C ILE A 42 23.69 -12.39 -1.46
N THR A 43 22.52 -12.06 -1.98
CA THR A 43 21.85 -10.79 -1.69
C THR A 43 21.57 -10.63 -0.19
N ALA A 44 21.10 -11.67 0.47
CA ALA A 44 20.88 -11.70 1.93
C ALA A 44 22.18 -11.46 2.70
N ALA A 45 23.27 -12.14 2.33
CA ALA A 45 24.57 -12.00 2.97
C ALA A 45 25.15 -10.59 2.79
N VAL A 46 25.06 -10.02 1.59
CA VAL A 46 25.54 -8.65 1.30
C VAL A 46 24.70 -7.63 2.07
N SER A 47 23.36 -7.75 2.06
CA SER A 47 22.47 -6.89 2.84
C SER A 47 22.78 -6.97 4.34
N ALA A 48 22.98 -8.18 4.88
CA ALA A 48 23.33 -8.38 6.28
C ALA A 48 24.71 -7.79 6.62
N ALA A 49 25.71 -7.93 5.77
CA ALA A 49 27.07 -7.38 5.98
C ALA A 49 27.05 -5.85 6.01
N ILE A 50 26.37 -5.20 5.05
CA ILE A 50 26.21 -3.73 5.02
C ILE A 50 25.40 -3.28 6.24
N GLY A 51 24.31 -3.98 6.54
CA GLY A 51 23.45 -3.70 7.70
C GLY A 51 24.22 -3.77 9.02
N TYR A 52 25.09 -4.78 9.18
CA TYR A 52 25.94 -4.92 10.36
C TYR A 52 26.95 -3.79 10.47
N ALA A 53 27.60 -3.39 9.38
CA ALA A 53 28.52 -2.26 9.35
C ALA A 53 27.83 -0.94 9.73
N LEU A 54 26.66 -0.63 9.17
CA LEU A 54 25.88 0.57 9.47
C LEU A 54 25.37 0.60 10.91
N ARG A 55 24.91 -0.54 11.44
CA ARG A 55 24.51 -0.66 12.86
C ARG A 55 25.62 -0.31 13.82
N GLY A 56 26.90 -0.56 13.47
CA GLY A 56 28.07 -0.25 14.27
C GLY A 56 28.29 1.25 14.50
N ILE A 57 27.66 2.12 13.72
CA ILE A 57 27.78 3.57 13.86
C ILE A 57 27.14 4.03 15.17
N LYS A 58 27.95 4.56 16.10
CA LYS A 58 27.47 5.04 17.39
C LYS A 58 27.04 6.51 17.29
N PRO A 59 25.76 6.85 17.55
CA PRO A 59 25.32 8.23 17.55
C PRO A 59 25.89 8.97 18.76
N LYS A 60 26.40 10.19 18.56
CA LYS A 60 26.90 11.07 19.63
C LYS A 60 25.77 11.61 20.52
N SER A 61 24.56 11.74 19.99
CA SER A 61 23.35 12.20 20.70
C SER A 61 22.22 11.21 20.49
N LYS A 62 21.39 11.00 21.52
CA LYS A 62 20.17 10.19 21.45
C LYS A 62 18.93 11.00 21.01
N MET A 63 19.10 12.29 20.72
CA MET A 63 17.98 13.13 20.29
C MET A 63 17.52 12.72 18.88
N PHE A 64 16.23 12.47 18.75
CA PHE A 64 15.56 12.03 17.55
C PHE A 64 14.28 12.86 17.34
N TYR A 65 14.32 13.76 16.39
CA TYR A 65 13.20 14.64 16.05
C TYR A 65 12.39 14.08 14.88
N MET A 66 11.26 14.72 14.57
CA MET A 66 10.38 14.34 13.46
C MET A 66 11.13 14.36 12.11
N ARG A 67 12.06 15.28 11.93
CA ARG A 67 12.90 15.41 10.73
C ARG A 67 13.73 14.15 10.47
N GLU A 68 14.42 13.63 11.51
CA GLU A 68 15.16 12.37 11.41
C GLU A 68 14.21 11.19 11.17
N GLY A 69 12.98 11.23 11.72
CA GLY A 69 11.93 10.24 11.47
C GLY A 69 11.54 10.18 10.00
N PHE A 70 11.20 11.31 9.42
CA PHE A 70 10.84 11.37 7.99
C PHE A 70 11.97 10.93 7.07
N ALA A 71 13.19 11.44 7.31
CA ALA A 71 14.35 11.06 6.50
C ALA A 71 14.66 9.55 6.62
N ALA A 72 14.64 8.99 7.84
CA ALA A 72 14.87 7.57 8.07
C ALA A 72 13.80 6.70 7.39
N THR A 73 12.53 7.10 7.47
CA THR A 73 11.41 6.40 6.83
C THR A 73 11.61 6.36 5.32
N SER A 74 11.74 7.50 4.67
CA SER A 74 11.85 7.56 3.21
C SER A 74 13.11 6.85 2.69
N LEU A 75 14.27 7.05 3.35
CA LEU A 75 15.50 6.35 2.97
C LEU A 75 15.39 4.83 3.19
N SER A 76 14.70 4.38 4.23
CA SER A 76 14.47 2.94 4.45
C SER A 76 13.70 2.32 3.28
N TRP A 77 12.63 2.96 2.82
CA TRP A 77 11.83 2.47 1.69
C TRP A 77 12.62 2.45 0.38
N ILE A 78 13.44 3.47 0.14
CA ILE A 78 14.35 3.52 -1.03
C ILE A 78 15.38 2.39 -0.95
N VAL A 79 16.02 2.20 0.20
CA VAL A 79 17.10 1.20 0.36
C VAL A 79 16.56 -0.22 0.22
N ILE A 80 15.43 -0.57 0.88
CA ILE A 80 14.84 -1.90 0.73
C ILE A 80 14.40 -2.18 -0.70
N SER A 81 13.91 -1.15 -1.42
CA SER A 81 13.52 -1.32 -2.82
C SER A 81 14.73 -1.56 -3.73
N ILE A 82 15.85 -0.89 -3.48
CA ILE A 82 17.10 -1.11 -4.24
C ILE A 82 17.66 -2.52 -3.97
N VAL A 83 17.74 -2.93 -2.71
CA VAL A 83 18.23 -4.27 -2.35
C VAL A 83 17.31 -5.35 -2.87
N GLY A 84 16.00 -5.17 -2.70
CA GLY A 84 14.98 -6.12 -3.17
C GLY A 84 14.88 -6.23 -4.69
N ALA A 85 15.39 -5.25 -5.46
CA ALA A 85 15.48 -5.30 -6.92
C ALA A 85 16.63 -6.19 -7.42
N VAL A 86 17.68 -6.39 -6.61
CA VAL A 86 18.86 -7.17 -7.00
C VAL A 86 18.52 -8.59 -7.46
N PRO A 87 17.69 -9.36 -6.75
CA PRO A 87 17.31 -10.71 -7.20
C PRO A 87 16.67 -10.74 -8.59
N PHE A 88 15.84 -9.76 -8.95
CA PHE A 88 15.19 -9.70 -10.28
C PHE A 88 16.21 -9.49 -11.40
N VAL A 89 17.18 -8.59 -11.18
CA VAL A 89 18.23 -8.28 -12.17
C VAL A 89 19.19 -9.46 -12.31
N VAL A 90 19.72 -9.97 -11.19
CA VAL A 90 20.75 -11.02 -11.21
C VAL A 90 20.19 -12.36 -11.65
N ALA A 91 18.94 -12.68 -11.32
CA ALA A 91 18.26 -13.88 -11.84
C ALA A 91 17.91 -13.75 -13.34
N GLY A 92 18.07 -12.56 -13.95
CA GLY A 92 17.76 -12.33 -15.36
C GLY A 92 16.27 -12.23 -15.68
N CYS A 93 15.39 -12.22 -14.67
CA CYS A 93 13.95 -12.09 -14.87
C CYS A 93 13.54 -10.69 -15.33
N ILE A 94 14.25 -9.67 -14.84
CA ILE A 94 14.07 -8.25 -15.22
C ILE A 94 15.48 -7.65 -15.43
N PRO A 95 16.01 -7.70 -16.65
CA PRO A 95 17.41 -7.26 -16.89
C PRO A 95 17.64 -5.75 -16.73
N ASN A 96 16.61 -4.93 -17.00
CA ASN A 96 16.71 -3.48 -16.84
C ASN A 96 16.62 -3.09 -15.36
N PRO A 97 17.65 -2.44 -14.76
CA PRO A 97 17.61 -2.05 -13.35
C PRO A 97 16.47 -1.08 -12.98
N VAL A 98 16.05 -0.20 -13.91
CA VAL A 98 14.93 0.73 -13.67
C VAL A 98 13.62 -0.06 -13.58
N ASP A 99 13.43 -1.04 -14.46
CA ASP A 99 12.26 -1.92 -14.46
C ASP A 99 12.23 -2.79 -13.19
N ALA A 100 13.38 -3.35 -12.79
CA ALA A 100 13.48 -4.12 -11.55
C ALA A 100 13.19 -3.26 -10.32
N LEU A 101 13.66 -2.01 -10.30
CA LEU A 101 13.34 -1.06 -9.24
C LEU A 101 11.85 -0.70 -9.24
N PHE A 102 11.24 -0.49 -10.41
CA PHE A 102 9.80 -0.23 -10.54
C PHE A 102 8.99 -1.38 -9.95
N GLU A 103 9.28 -2.63 -10.36
CA GLU A 103 8.59 -3.82 -9.85
C GLU A 103 8.73 -3.97 -8.34
N THR A 104 9.95 -3.73 -7.81
CA THR A 104 10.22 -3.87 -6.37
C THR A 104 9.60 -2.75 -5.55
N VAL A 105 9.66 -1.49 -6.03
CA VAL A 105 8.96 -0.37 -5.39
C VAL A 105 7.46 -0.65 -5.39
N SER A 106 6.90 -1.05 -6.53
CA SER A 106 5.50 -1.47 -6.63
C SER A 106 5.18 -2.58 -5.63
N GLY A 107 6.09 -3.54 -5.45
CA GLY A 107 5.97 -4.60 -4.45
C GLY A 107 5.88 -4.06 -3.02
N PHE A 108 6.90 -3.36 -2.56
CA PHE A 108 6.96 -2.85 -1.19
C PHE A 108 5.91 -1.77 -0.90
N THR A 109 5.64 -0.86 -1.84
CA THR A 109 4.59 0.15 -1.66
C THR A 109 3.18 -0.41 -1.82
N THR A 110 3.09 -1.72 -2.07
CA THR A 110 1.81 -2.43 -2.25
C THR A 110 0.95 -1.83 -3.36
N THR A 111 1.59 -1.37 -4.43
CA THR A 111 0.92 -0.77 -5.58
C THR A 111 0.38 -1.83 -6.54
N GLY A 112 1.16 -2.88 -6.84
CA GLY A 112 0.76 -3.93 -7.78
C GLY A 112 0.86 -3.56 -9.26
N ALA A 113 1.34 -2.38 -9.61
CA ALA A 113 1.70 -2.03 -10.97
C ALA A 113 2.90 -2.87 -11.42
N SER A 114 2.79 -3.59 -12.54
CA SER A 114 3.82 -4.49 -13.02
C SER A 114 4.34 -4.06 -14.39
N ILE A 115 5.64 -4.28 -14.61
CA ILE A 115 6.27 -4.11 -15.94
C ILE A 115 6.37 -5.45 -16.69
N LEU A 116 6.04 -6.55 -16.01
CA LEU A 116 6.19 -7.89 -16.57
C LEU A 116 5.08 -8.19 -17.56
N PRO A 117 5.41 -8.67 -18.76
CA PRO A 117 4.41 -9.09 -19.76
C PRO A 117 3.74 -10.42 -19.38
N GLY A 118 4.40 -11.25 -18.58
CA GLY A 118 3.90 -12.52 -18.07
C GLY A 118 4.62 -12.94 -16.81
N VAL A 119 3.90 -13.64 -15.92
CA VAL A 119 4.43 -14.04 -14.60
C VAL A 119 4.49 -15.55 -14.39
N GLU A 120 3.81 -16.34 -15.25
CA GLU A 120 3.62 -17.78 -15.05
C GLU A 120 4.93 -18.59 -15.21
N ASP A 121 5.84 -18.10 -16.07
CA ASP A 121 7.13 -18.73 -16.33
C ASP A 121 8.24 -18.28 -15.37
N LEU A 122 7.93 -17.41 -14.42
CA LEU A 122 8.93 -16.95 -13.44
C LEU A 122 9.31 -18.06 -12.45
N PRO A 123 10.57 -18.12 -12.02
CA PRO A 123 10.99 -19.02 -10.93
C PRO A 123 10.13 -18.84 -9.68
N LYS A 124 9.83 -19.94 -9.00
CA LYS A 124 8.96 -19.92 -7.80
C LYS A 124 9.52 -19.06 -6.66
N GLY A 125 10.85 -19.04 -6.49
CA GLY A 125 11.49 -18.13 -5.53
C GLY A 125 11.27 -16.67 -5.86
N ILE A 126 11.32 -16.28 -7.14
CA ILE A 126 11.05 -14.91 -7.60
C ILE A 126 9.57 -14.55 -7.42
N LEU A 127 8.64 -15.47 -7.78
CA LEU A 127 7.20 -15.28 -7.54
C LEU A 127 6.90 -15.11 -6.04
N PHE A 128 7.54 -15.93 -5.19
CA PHE A 128 7.41 -15.80 -3.74
C PHE A 128 7.88 -14.42 -3.27
N TRP A 129 9.09 -13.98 -3.69
CA TRP A 129 9.63 -12.68 -3.30
C TRP A 129 8.71 -11.55 -3.73
N ARG A 130 8.25 -11.57 -4.99
CA ARG A 130 7.34 -10.59 -5.56
C ARG A 130 6.07 -10.41 -4.71
N SER A 131 5.37 -11.49 -4.37
CA SER A 131 4.17 -11.44 -3.53
C SER A 131 4.49 -11.12 -2.06
N PHE A 132 5.63 -11.60 -1.55
CA PHE A 132 6.04 -11.40 -0.16
C PHE A 132 6.42 -9.94 0.13
N THR A 133 6.95 -9.19 -0.88
CA THR A 133 7.17 -7.74 -0.72
C THR A 133 5.88 -6.99 -0.39
N HIS A 134 4.72 -7.39 -0.93
CA HIS A 134 3.42 -6.84 -0.54
C HIS A 134 3.09 -7.10 0.92
N TRP A 135 3.32 -8.32 1.40
CA TRP A 135 3.05 -8.66 2.79
C TRP A 135 3.91 -7.85 3.75
N ILE A 136 5.20 -7.66 3.43
CA ILE A 136 6.12 -6.83 4.22
C ILE A 136 5.67 -5.35 4.18
N GLY A 137 5.35 -4.85 2.99
CA GLY A 137 4.96 -3.46 2.76
C GLY A 137 3.61 -3.09 3.36
N GLY A 138 2.67 -4.05 3.45
CA GLY A 138 1.29 -3.80 3.90
C GLY A 138 1.20 -3.16 5.28
N MET A 139 1.95 -3.68 6.25
CA MET A 139 1.98 -3.12 7.62
C MET A 139 3.10 -2.10 7.85
N GLY A 140 3.92 -1.82 6.83
CA GLY A 140 5.03 -0.90 6.92
C GLY A 140 6.31 -1.49 7.56
N VAL A 141 7.43 -1.19 6.94
CA VAL A 141 8.74 -1.75 7.31
C VAL A 141 9.21 -1.29 8.67
N LEU A 142 8.98 0.00 8.99
CA LEU A 142 9.42 0.55 10.28
C LEU A 142 8.48 0.19 11.43
N VAL A 143 7.18 -0.01 11.18
CA VAL A 143 6.26 -0.55 12.19
C VAL A 143 6.67 -1.98 12.54
N PHE A 144 7.09 -2.77 11.55
CA PHE A 144 7.69 -4.09 11.79
C PHE A 144 8.97 -3.98 12.63
N LEU A 145 9.89 -3.09 12.28
CA LEU A 145 11.09 -2.79 13.06
C LEU A 145 10.76 -2.41 14.51
N LEU A 146 9.76 -1.56 14.71
CA LEU A 146 9.32 -1.13 16.06
C LEU A 146 8.75 -2.29 16.89
N SER A 147 8.14 -3.29 16.24
CA SER A 147 7.61 -4.46 16.95
C SER A 147 8.72 -5.37 17.49
N LEU A 148 9.86 -5.43 16.80
CA LEU A 148 10.97 -6.33 17.11
C LEU A 148 12.04 -5.70 18.02
N LEU A 149 12.35 -4.40 17.84
CA LEU A 149 13.47 -3.77 18.50
C LEU A 149 13.03 -2.89 19.69
N PRO A 150 13.65 -3.05 20.85
CA PRO A 150 13.49 -2.13 21.99
C PRO A 150 14.31 -0.86 21.72
N LEU A 151 13.75 0.08 20.96
CA LEU A 151 14.37 1.40 20.80
C LEU A 151 14.17 2.23 22.07
N THR A 152 15.17 2.94 22.52
CA THR A 152 15.11 3.79 23.73
C THR A 152 14.82 5.25 23.38
N GLY A 153 13.99 5.92 24.18
CA GLY A 153 13.66 7.36 24.03
C GLY A 153 12.43 7.64 23.18
N GLY A 154 12.18 8.91 22.84
CA GLY A 154 11.02 9.38 22.07
C GLY A 154 10.97 8.95 20.59
N SER A 155 11.97 8.20 20.13
CA SER A 155 12.13 7.75 18.75
C SER A 155 10.93 6.96 18.21
N HIS A 156 10.29 6.12 19.05
CA HIS A 156 9.19 5.26 18.68
C HIS A 156 7.96 6.03 18.16
N VAL A 157 7.62 7.13 18.84
CA VAL A 157 6.44 7.94 18.47
C VAL A 157 6.66 8.65 17.14
N ASN A 158 7.86 9.19 16.92
CA ASN A 158 8.19 9.92 15.70
C ASN A 158 8.28 8.99 14.48
N LEU A 159 8.84 7.79 14.63
CA LEU A 159 8.85 6.78 13.56
C LEU A 159 7.43 6.29 13.24
N MET A 160 6.64 5.95 14.25
CA MET A 160 5.26 5.49 14.03
C MET A 160 4.41 6.57 13.36
N LYS A 161 4.56 7.85 13.75
CA LYS A 161 3.86 8.97 13.09
C LYS A 161 4.32 9.20 11.66
N ALA A 162 5.60 8.90 11.34
CA ALA A 162 6.14 9.07 10.00
C ALA A 162 5.67 8.00 9.00
N GLU A 163 5.27 6.82 9.48
CA GLU A 163 4.88 5.70 8.63
C GLU A 163 3.38 5.35 8.71
N SER A 164 2.70 5.72 9.80
CA SER A 164 1.28 5.36 9.95
C SER A 164 0.38 6.21 9.07
N PRO A 165 -0.40 5.58 8.17
CA PRO A 165 -1.29 6.30 7.27
C PRO A 165 -2.50 6.88 8.00
N GLY A 166 -2.81 8.15 7.74
CA GLY A 166 -4.02 8.81 8.18
C GLY A 166 -3.84 9.98 9.15
N PRO A 167 -4.89 10.79 9.35
CA PRO A 167 -4.82 12.05 10.10
C PRO A 167 -4.67 11.91 11.61
N GLN A 168 -4.89 10.73 12.19
CA GLN A 168 -4.77 10.49 13.64
C GLN A 168 -4.21 9.09 13.92
N VAL A 169 -3.19 9.04 14.78
CA VAL A 169 -2.66 7.78 15.32
C VAL A 169 -3.19 7.62 16.74
N ASP A 170 -4.24 6.85 16.91
CA ASP A 170 -4.75 6.50 18.23
C ASP A 170 -3.82 5.50 18.92
N LYS A 171 -3.42 5.78 20.16
CA LYS A 171 -2.65 4.84 20.98
C LYS A 171 -3.60 3.78 21.53
N LEU A 172 -3.44 2.55 21.09
CA LEU A 172 -4.20 1.40 21.63
C LEU A 172 -3.82 1.08 23.07
N VAL A 173 -2.54 1.19 23.37
CA VAL A 173 -1.95 0.93 24.68
C VAL A 173 -0.84 1.95 24.96
N PRO A 174 -0.44 2.14 26.24
CA PRO A 174 0.55 3.15 26.63
C PRO A 174 1.91 3.03 25.94
N LYS A 175 2.30 1.80 25.55
CA LYS A 175 3.58 1.54 24.86
C LYS A 175 3.36 1.36 23.35
N VAL A 176 3.99 2.17 22.53
CA VAL A 176 3.95 2.11 21.05
C VAL A 176 4.34 0.71 20.52
N GLN A 177 5.36 0.09 21.11
CA GLN A 177 5.78 -1.25 20.73
C GLN A 177 4.69 -2.32 20.94
N SER A 178 3.92 -2.20 22.04
CA SER A 178 2.80 -3.12 22.28
C SER A 178 1.68 -2.91 21.26
N THR A 179 1.39 -1.67 20.85
CA THR A 179 0.46 -1.36 19.78
C THR A 179 0.90 -2.03 18.47
N ALA A 180 2.16 -1.85 18.07
CA ALA A 180 2.69 -2.46 16.85
C ALA A 180 2.57 -4.00 16.88
N LYS A 181 2.93 -4.65 17.99
CA LYS A 181 2.79 -6.11 18.15
C LYS A 181 1.35 -6.59 17.99
N ILE A 182 0.39 -5.91 18.58
CA ILE A 182 -1.04 -6.26 18.48
C ILE A 182 -1.50 -6.15 17.02
N LEU A 183 -1.19 -5.04 16.35
CA LEU A 183 -1.59 -4.83 14.96
C LEU A 183 -0.98 -5.90 14.04
N TYR A 184 0.31 -6.23 14.22
CA TYR A 184 0.97 -7.31 13.48
C TYR A 184 0.36 -8.68 13.76
N SER A 185 -0.02 -8.96 15.01
CA SER A 185 -0.68 -10.23 15.35
C SER A 185 -2.03 -10.37 14.66
N ILE A 186 -2.82 -9.29 14.57
CA ILE A 186 -4.11 -9.28 13.85
C ILE A 186 -3.88 -9.47 12.36
N TYR A 187 -2.91 -8.75 11.79
CA TYR A 187 -2.54 -8.87 10.38
C TYR A 187 -2.13 -10.30 10.01
N PHE A 188 -1.23 -10.90 10.80
CA PHE A 188 -0.79 -12.27 10.61
C PHE A 188 -1.94 -13.28 10.76
N ALA A 189 -2.79 -13.12 11.77
CA ALA A 189 -3.93 -14.00 12.00
C ALA A 189 -4.93 -13.95 10.83
N LEU A 190 -5.24 -12.79 10.30
CA LEU A 190 -6.11 -12.62 9.13
C LEU A 190 -5.45 -13.25 7.87
N THR A 191 -4.14 -13.08 7.67
CA THR A 191 -3.42 -13.71 6.56
C THR A 191 -3.50 -15.24 6.63
N VAL A 192 -3.25 -15.82 7.81
CA VAL A 192 -3.36 -17.28 8.02
C VAL A 192 -4.80 -17.76 7.78
N LEU A 193 -5.77 -17.01 8.26
CA LEU A 193 -7.19 -17.34 8.07
C LEU A 193 -7.56 -17.38 6.58
N GLU A 194 -7.09 -16.40 5.79
CA GLU A 194 -7.29 -16.38 4.33
C GLU A 194 -6.64 -17.60 3.66
N VAL A 195 -5.38 -17.93 4.01
CA VAL A 195 -4.71 -19.13 3.48
C VAL A 195 -5.55 -20.38 3.76
N VAL A 196 -6.10 -20.52 4.97
CA VAL A 196 -6.97 -21.66 5.31
C VAL A 196 -8.21 -21.72 4.41
N PHE A 197 -8.90 -20.60 4.19
CA PHE A 197 -10.07 -20.56 3.29
C PHE A 197 -9.71 -20.90 1.84
N LEU A 198 -8.55 -20.45 1.36
CA LEU A 198 -8.07 -20.78 0.02
C LEU A 198 -7.70 -22.26 -0.11
N LEU A 199 -7.06 -22.84 0.90
CA LEU A 199 -6.78 -24.29 0.95
C LEU A 199 -8.06 -25.13 0.93
N LEU A 200 -9.12 -24.71 1.62
CA LEU A 200 -10.43 -25.37 1.60
C LEU A 200 -11.09 -25.35 0.21
N SER A 201 -10.69 -24.42 -0.67
CA SER A 201 -11.12 -24.42 -2.08
C SER A 201 -10.38 -25.42 -2.97
N GLY A 202 -9.36 -26.10 -2.44
CA GLY A 202 -8.46 -26.97 -3.21
C GLY A 202 -7.29 -26.25 -3.87
N MET A 203 -7.08 -24.95 -3.59
CA MET A 203 -5.91 -24.21 -4.10
C MET A 203 -4.63 -24.76 -3.45
N PRO A 204 -3.54 -25.01 -4.20
CA PRO A 204 -2.26 -25.45 -3.64
C PRO A 204 -1.72 -24.45 -2.59
N LEU A 205 -0.98 -24.96 -1.58
CA LEU A 205 -0.45 -24.15 -0.48
C LEU A 205 0.39 -22.96 -0.98
N PHE A 206 1.26 -23.19 -1.95
CA PHE A 206 2.12 -22.13 -2.50
C PHE A 206 1.29 -20.99 -3.10
N GLU A 207 0.31 -21.33 -3.95
CA GLU A 207 -0.58 -20.35 -4.59
C GLU A 207 -1.46 -19.63 -3.58
N SER A 208 -1.96 -20.37 -2.56
CA SER A 208 -2.73 -19.80 -1.45
C SER A 208 -1.91 -18.77 -0.65
N MET A 209 -0.62 -19.06 -0.41
CA MET A 209 0.28 -18.12 0.28
C MET A 209 0.53 -16.86 -0.56
N LEU A 210 0.82 -17.02 -1.86
CA LEU A 210 1.05 -15.88 -2.75
C LEU A 210 -0.18 -14.97 -2.83
N THR A 211 -1.37 -15.58 -2.96
CA THR A 211 -2.65 -14.87 -2.97
C THR A 211 -2.85 -14.10 -1.66
N ALA A 212 -2.70 -14.78 -0.52
CA ALA A 212 -2.89 -14.17 0.79
C ALA A 212 -1.88 -13.03 1.06
N PHE A 213 -0.64 -13.13 0.56
CA PHE A 213 0.33 -12.03 0.68
C PHE A 213 -0.09 -10.81 -0.13
N GLY A 214 -0.58 -11.01 -1.36
CA GLY A 214 -1.10 -9.94 -2.20
C GLY A 214 -2.36 -9.29 -1.62
N THR A 215 -3.30 -10.09 -1.09
CA THR A 215 -4.53 -9.61 -0.47
C THR A 215 -4.25 -8.88 0.83
N ALA A 216 -3.48 -9.50 1.74
CA ALA A 216 -3.18 -8.92 3.05
C ALA A 216 -2.41 -7.61 2.94
N GLY A 217 -1.42 -7.56 2.06
CA GLY A 217 -0.69 -6.34 1.76
C GLY A 217 -1.54 -5.29 1.02
N THR A 218 -2.69 -5.70 0.46
CA THR A 218 -3.49 -4.89 -0.49
C THR A 218 -2.64 -4.43 -1.69
N GLY A 219 -1.90 -5.39 -2.30
CA GLY A 219 -0.89 -5.05 -3.29
C GLY A 219 -1.16 -5.57 -4.71
N GLY A 220 -1.89 -6.69 -4.89
CA GLY A 220 -2.40 -7.11 -6.19
C GLY A 220 -1.45 -7.89 -7.11
N PHE A 221 -0.22 -8.19 -6.70
CA PHE A 221 0.62 -9.09 -7.49
C PHE A 221 0.06 -10.51 -7.49
N GLY A 222 -0.33 -10.97 -8.66
CA GLY A 222 -0.76 -12.35 -8.90
C GLY A 222 0.37 -13.23 -9.41
N PHE A 223 0.10 -14.55 -9.46
CA PHE A 223 0.96 -15.57 -10.04
C PHE A 223 0.41 -16.11 -11.38
N LYS A 224 -0.75 -15.57 -11.83
CA LYS A 224 -1.34 -15.79 -13.15
C LYS A 224 -1.45 -14.49 -13.94
N ASN A 225 -1.34 -14.60 -15.25
CA ASN A 225 -1.43 -13.45 -16.15
C ASN A 225 -2.84 -12.86 -16.20
N ASP A 226 -3.87 -13.70 -16.05
CA ASP A 226 -5.29 -13.32 -16.05
C ASP A 226 -5.82 -12.95 -14.66
N SER A 227 -4.93 -12.78 -13.68
CA SER A 227 -5.25 -12.49 -12.28
C SER A 227 -6.26 -13.49 -11.71
N PHE A 228 -7.51 -13.12 -11.41
CA PHE A 228 -8.55 -14.02 -10.86
C PHE A 228 -9.63 -14.40 -11.86
N THR A 229 -9.48 -14.13 -13.16
CA THR A 229 -10.50 -14.41 -14.17
C THR A 229 -10.81 -15.90 -14.30
N SER A 230 -9.79 -16.76 -14.28
CA SER A 230 -9.94 -18.23 -14.41
C SER A 230 -10.29 -18.95 -13.12
N PHE A 231 -10.33 -18.26 -11.98
CA PHE A 231 -10.61 -18.89 -10.69
C PHE A 231 -12.09 -19.09 -10.42
N SER A 232 -12.42 -20.09 -9.57
CA SER A 232 -13.79 -20.41 -9.20
C SER A 232 -14.50 -19.25 -8.47
N PRO A 233 -15.84 -19.18 -8.55
CA PRO A 233 -16.62 -18.18 -7.82
C PRO A 233 -16.35 -18.16 -6.31
N TYR A 234 -16.06 -19.32 -5.70
CA TYR A 234 -15.73 -19.42 -4.28
C TYR A 234 -14.44 -18.65 -3.97
N ILE A 235 -13.36 -18.88 -4.74
CA ILE A 235 -12.07 -18.20 -4.57
C ILE A 235 -12.23 -16.70 -4.74
N GLN A 236 -12.96 -16.27 -5.78
CA GLN A 236 -13.23 -14.85 -6.02
C GLN A 236 -13.95 -14.21 -4.84
N TRP A 237 -14.95 -14.88 -4.22
CA TRP A 237 -15.63 -14.37 -3.01
C TRP A 237 -14.71 -14.33 -1.79
N VAL A 238 -13.91 -15.37 -1.56
CA VAL A 238 -12.94 -15.38 -0.45
C VAL A 238 -12.01 -14.19 -0.56
N VAL A 239 -11.38 -14.00 -1.71
CA VAL A 239 -10.46 -12.87 -1.96
C VAL A 239 -11.17 -11.53 -1.81
N THR A 240 -12.39 -11.38 -2.35
CA THR A 240 -13.20 -10.15 -2.22
C THR A 240 -13.43 -9.79 -0.75
N ILE A 241 -13.86 -10.76 0.05
CA ILE A 241 -14.16 -10.53 1.48
C ILE A 241 -12.88 -10.13 2.22
N PHE A 242 -11.76 -10.84 1.99
CA PHE A 242 -10.50 -10.55 2.66
C PHE A 242 -9.90 -9.21 2.21
N MET A 243 -9.97 -8.83 0.91
CA MET A 243 -9.62 -7.48 0.46
C MET A 243 -10.36 -6.41 1.27
N ILE A 244 -11.69 -6.52 1.35
CA ILE A 244 -12.53 -5.57 2.11
C ILE A 244 -12.15 -5.57 3.60
N LEU A 245 -11.86 -6.72 4.21
CA LEU A 245 -11.43 -6.82 5.60
C LEU A 245 -10.08 -6.15 5.83
N PHE A 246 -9.08 -6.36 4.97
CA PHE A 246 -7.78 -5.70 5.10
C PHE A 246 -7.85 -4.18 4.87
N GLY A 247 -8.88 -3.68 4.17
CA GLY A 247 -9.16 -2.26 4.02
C GLY A 247 -9.77 -1.58 5.25
N VAL A 248 -10.19 -2.32 6.27
CA VAL A 248 -10.73 -1.77 7.53
C VAL A 248 -9.59 -1.35 8.45
N ASN A 249 -9.81 -0.31 9.24
CA ASN A 249 -8.87 0.12 10.29
C ASN A 249 -8.56 -1.01 11.28
N PHE A 250 -7.29 -1.38 11.43
CA PHE A 250 -6.87 -2.47 12.33
C PHE A 250 -7.18 -2.20 13.81
N ASN A 251 -7.31 -0.92 14.23
CA ASN A 251 -7.77 -0.57 15.56
C ASN A 251 -9.22 -1.04 15.81
N ALA A 252 -10.06 -1.08 14.77
CA ALA A 252 -11.42 -1.59 14.89
C ALA A 252 -11.43 -3.05 15.29
N TYR A 253 -10.58 -3.90 14.71
CA TYR A 253 -10.45 -5.30 15.09
C TYR A 253 -10.01 -5.47 16.54
N PHE A 254 -9.04 -4.69 17.00
CA PHE A 254 -8.62 -4.71 18.39
C PHE A 254 -9.79 -4.34 19.35
N LEU A 255 -10.57 -3.31 18.99
CA LEU A 255 -11.74 -2.91 19.77
C LEU A 255 -12.84 -3.97 19.76
N LEU A 256 -13.03 -4.70 18.65
CA LEU A 256 -13.94 -5.85 18.57
C LEU A 256 -13.51 -6.98 19.51
N LEU A 257 -12.20 -7.31 19.54
CA LEU A 257 -11.67 -8.29 20.48
C LEU A 257 -11.88 -7.90 21.95
N LEU A 258 -11.84 -6.59 22.24
CA LEU A 258 -12.17 -6.04 23.56
C LEU A 258 -13.68 -5.87 23.82
N ARG A 259 -14.55 -6.36 22.91
CA ARG A 259 -16.02 -6.23 22.96
C ARG A 259 -16.55 -4.79 23.03
N LYS A 260 -15.77 -3.82 22.51
CA LYS A 260 -16.15 -2.39 22.44
C LYS A 260 -16.79 -2.05 21.09
N PHE A 261 -17.88 -2.71 20.73
CA PHE A 261 -18.52 -2.64 19.41
C PHE A 261 -18.85 -1.20 18.96
N ASN A 262 -19.40 -0.37 19.86
CA ASN A 262 -19.78 1.02 19.52
C ASN A 262 -18.58 1.90 19.12
N ARG A 263 -17.38 1.58 19.59
CA ARG A 263 -16.15 2.31 19.22
C ARG A 263 -15.47 1.69 18.00
N ALA A 264 -15.67 0.40 17.77
CA ALA A 264 -15.12 -0.30 16.61
C ALA A 264 -15.78 0.17 15.30
N ILE A 265 -17.09 0.42 15.32
CA ILE A 265 -17.88 0.89 14.18
C ILE A 265 -17.86 2.43 14.16
N SER A 266 -16.69 3.02 13.86
CA SER A 266 -16.50 4.47 13.73
C SER A 266 -17.23 5.05 12.52
N GLU A 267 -17.35 6.39 12.44
CA GLU A 267 -17.91 7.06 11.27
C GLU A 267 -17.14 6.71 9.99
N GLU A 268 -15.81 6.56 10.07
CA GLU A 268 -14.98 6.15 8.96
C GLU A 268 -15.34 4.74 8.46
N VAL A 269 -15.43 3.77 9.36
CA VAL A 269 -15.78 2.38 9.02
C VAL A 269 -17.20 2.31 8.41
N ARG A 270 -18.16 3.05 8.96
CA ARG A 270 -19.51 3.14 8.38
C ARG A 270 -19.49 3.77 6.99
N GLY A 271 -18.76 4.86 6.82
CA GLY A 271 -18.59 5.52 5.52
C GLY A 271 -17.95 4.61 4.49
N TYR A 272 -16.91 3.87 4.86
CA TYR A 272 -16.24 2.90 4.02
C TYR A 272 -17.21 1.81 3.50
N PHE A 273 -17.96 1.15 4.39
CA PHE A 273 -18.93 0.14 3.96
C PHE A 273 -20.10 0.73 3.16
N ALA A 274 -20.54 1.94 3.48
CA ALA A 274 -21.59 2.63 2.71
C ALA A 274 -21.12 2.90 1.26
N ILE A 275 -19.90 3.40 1.07
CA ILE A 275 -19.34 3.65 -0.26
C ILE A 275 -19.25 2.34 -1.06
N ILE A 276 -18.75 1.26 -0.45
CA ILE A 276 -18.66 -0.05 -1.08
C ILE A 276 -20.04 -0.55 -1.54
N LEU A 277 -21.02 -0.55 -0.65
CA LEU A 277 -22.36 -1.06 -0.96
C LEU A 277 -23.05 -0.24 -2.06
N VAL A 278 -22.94 1.09 -2.00
CA VAL A 278 -23.50 1.98 -3.03
C VAL A 278 -22.82 1.74 -4.38
N ALA A 279 -21.48 1.66 -4.42
CA ALA A 279 -20.75 1.40 -5.64
C ALA A 279 -21.08 0.03 -6.24
N ILE A 280 -21.13 -1.02 -5.42
CA ILE A 280 -21.54 -2.36 -5.87
C ILE A 280 -22.95 -2.31 -6.47
N GLY A 281 -23.90 -1.66 -5.79
CA GLY A 281 -25.28 -1.57 -6.26
C GLY A 281 -25.39 -0.88 -7.63
N ILE A 282 -24.75 0.29 -7.80
CA ILE A 282 -24.79 1.06 -9.05
C ILE A 282 -24.10 0.29 -10.18
N ILE A 283 -22.88 -0.23 -9.93
CA ILE A 283 -22.14 -0.99 -10.94
C ILE A 283 -22.91 -2.26 -11.33
N THR A 284 -23.44 -3.03 -10.38
CA THR A 284 -24.24 -4.23 -10.67
C THR A 284 -25.42 -3.91 -11.58
N ALA A 285 -26.18 -2.85 -11.28
CA ALA A 285 -27.29 -2.42 -12.12
C ALA A 285 -26.85 -2.02 -13.54
N ASN A 286 -25.66 -1.44 -13.68
CA ASN A 286 -25.14 -0.97 -14.96
C ASN A 286 -24.54 -2.09 -15.82
N ILE A 287 -23.94 -3.14 -15.21
CA ILE A 287 -23.30 -4.26 -15.92
C ILE A 287 -24.17 -5.51 -16.02
N TYR A 288 -25.38 -5.51 -15.43
CA TYR A 288 -26.25 -6.69 -15.37
C TYR A 288 -26.48 -7.35 -16.73
N SER A 289 -26.65 -6.55 -17.79
CA SER A 289 -26.88 -7.06 -19.16
C SER A 289 -25.67 -7.73 -19.81
N LEU A 290 -24.47 -7.59 -19.23
CA LEU A 290 -23.24 -8.20 -19.73
C LEU A 290 -23.01 -9.61 -19.21
N TYR A 291 -23.73 -10.03 -18.17
CA TYR A 291 -23.54 -11.29 -17.47
C TYR A 291 -24.79 -12.18 -17.54
N ASN A 292 -24.59 -13.51 -17.41
CA ASN A 292 -25.66 -14.50 -17.53
C ASN A 292 -26.61 -14.53 -16.34
N SER A 293 -26.18 -14.03 -15.17
CA SER A 293 -26.98 -14.03 -13.95
C SER A 293 -26.71 -12.81 -13.08
N PHE A 294 -27.73 -12.42 -12.29
CA PHE A 294 -27.59 -11.36 -11.30
C PHE A 294 -26.48 -11.65 -10.27
N GLY A 295 -26.36 -12.91 -9.80
CA GLY A 295 -25.31 -13.31 -8.88
C GLY A 295 -23.91 -13.17 -9.43
N GLU A 296 -23.72 -13.39 -10.73
CA GLU A 296 -22.44 -13.17 -11.41
C GLU A 296 -22.11 -11.67 -11.52
N ALA A 297 -23.07 -10.86 -11.93
CA ALA A 297 -22.89 -9.40 -12.00
C ALA A 297 -22.54 -8.81 -10.61
N VAL A 298 -23.23 -9.25 -9.54
CA VAL A 298 -22.91 -8.85 -8.15
C VAL A 298 -21.48 -9.27 -7.77
N ARG A 299 -21.09 -10.51 -8.09
CA ARG A 299 -19.73 -11.01 -7.78
C ARG A 299 -18.66 -10.19 -8.45
N GLN A 300 -18.80 -9.92 -9.75
CA GLN A 300 -17.82 -9.14 -10.50
C GLN A 300 -17.77 -7.69 -10.02
N ALA A 301 -18.92 -7.06 -9.79
CA ALA A 301 -18.98 -5.72 -9.22
C ALA A 301 -18.33 -5.65 -7.82
N ALA A 302 -18.65 -6.61 -6.92
CA ALA A 302 -18.09 -6.67 -5.58
C ALA A 302 -16.59 -6.89 -5.59
N PHE A 303 -16.09 -7.76 -6.47
CA PHE A 303 -14.65 -8.02 -6.61
C PHE A 303 -13.92 -6.75 -7.05
N GLN A 304 -14.38 -6.08 -8.13
CA GLN A 304 -13.69 -4.89 -8.63
C GLN A 304 -13.80 -3.70 -7.67
N VAL A 305 -14.97 -3.46 -7.07
CA VAL A 305 -15.14 -2.42 -6.05
C VAL A 305 -14.24 -2.71 -4.85
N GLY A 306 -14.24 -3.95 -4.34
CA GLY A 306 -13.37 -4.37 -3.24
C GLY A 306 -11.90 -4.16 -3.59
N SER A 307 -11.47 -4.61 -4.76
CA SER A 307 -10.09 -4.50 -5.25
C SER A 307 -9.63 -3.03 -5.36
N ILE A 308 -10.43 -2.17 -5.97
CA ILE A 308 -10.03 -0.78 -6.24
C ILE A 308 -10.08 0.09 -4.98
N ILE A 309 -11.15 0.02 -4.18
CA ILE A 309 -11.25 0.88 -2.98
C ILE A 309 -10.24 0.51 -1.90
N THR A 310 -9.87 -0.77 -1.80
CA THR A 310 -8.84 -1.22 -0.87
C THR A 310 -7.43 -1.03 -1.41
N THR A 311 -7.34 -0.56 -2.64
CA THR A 311 -6.08 -0.42 -3.39
C THR A 311 -5.32 -1.73 -3.55
N THR A 312 -6.03 -2.86 -3.65
CA THR A 312 -5.40 -4.17 -3.86
C THR A 312 -4.98 -4.39 -5.31
N GLY A 313 -5.84 -4.04 -6.28
CA GLY A 313 -5.49 -4.12 -7.69
C GLY A 313 -5.65 -5.49 -8.36
N PHE A 314 -6.18 -6.52 -7.69
CA PHE A 314 -6.58 -7.76 -8.35
C PHE A 314 -7.76 -7.54 -9.29
N SER A 315 -7.85 -8.34 -10.36
CA SER A 315 -8.98 -8.30 -11.29
C SER A 315 -9.57 -9.70 -11.53
N SER A 316 -10.89 -9.78 -11.57
CA SER A 316 -11.64 -11.01 -11.91
C SER A 316 -12.25 -10.97 -13.31
N CYS A 317 -12.13 -9.85 -13.99
CA CYS A 317 -12.55 -9.63 -15.38
C CYS A 317 -11.84 -8.39 -15.93
N ASP A 318 -11.89 -8.22 -17.24
CA ASP A 318 -11.45 -6.99 -17.89
C ASP A 318 -12.54 -5.91 -17.76
N PHE A 319 -12.40 -5.07 -16.70
CA PHE A 319 -13.34 -3.98 -16.44
C PHE A 319 -13.15 -2.79 -17.41
N ASP A 320 -12.09 -2.77 -18.22
CA ASP A 320 -11.95 -1.75 -19.26
C ASP A 320 -13.01 -1.89 -20.37
N LEU A 321 -13.58 -3.08 -20.49
CA LEU A 321 -14.71 -3.36 -21.38
C LEU A 321 -16.09 -2.99 -20.79
N TRP A 322 -16.14 -2.55 -19.53
CA TRP A 322 -17.40 -2.17 -18.89
C TRP A 322 -17.96 -0.83 -19.42
N PRO A 323 -19.27 -0.59 -19.25
CA PRO A 323 -19.87 0.71 -19.58
C PRO A 323 -19.17 1.85 -18.86
N THR A 324 -19.13 3.03 -19.49
CA THR A 324 -18.40 4.22 -19.03
C THR A 324 -18.69 4.57 -17.57
N LEU A 325 -19.98 4.58 -17.16
CA LEU A 325 -20.37 4.87 -15.78
C LEU A 325 -19.65 3.95 -14.76
N SER A 326 -19.59 2.66 -15.04
CA SER A 326 -18.91 1.70 -14.15
C SER A 326 -17.41 1.94 -14.06
N LYS A 327 -16.76 2.25 -15.18
CA LYS A 327 -15.32 2.63 -15.23
C LYS A 327 -15.06 3.90 -14.45
N GLU A 328 -15.88 4.93 -14.64
CA GLU A 328 -15.73 6.21 -13.93
C GLU A 328 -15.93 6.07 -12.41
N ILE A 329 -16.88 5.23 -11.97
CA ILE A 329 -17.02 4.91 -10.54
C ILE A 329 -15.76 4.25 -10.01
N LEU A 330 -15.18 3.28 -10.71
CA LEU A 330 -13.90 2.67 -10.30
C LEU A 330 -12.78 3.71 -10.23
N VAL A 331 -12.67 4.61 -11.22
CA VAL A 331 -11.68 5.70 -11.20
C VAL A 331 -11.88 6.62 -9.99
N VAL A 332 -13.11 6.97 -9.64
CA VAL A 332 -13.40 7.76 -8.42
C VAL A 332 -12.97 6.99 -7.16
N LEU A 333 -13.24 5.69 -7.10
CA LEU A 333 -12.82 4.85 -5.97
C LEU A 333 -11.29 4.76 -5.84
N MET A 334 -10.51 4.88 -6.94
CA MET A 334 -9.05 4.94 -6.89
C MET A 334 -8.55 6.08 -5.99
N PHE A 335 -9.22 7.22 -5.99
CA PHE A 335 -8.84 8.38 -5.17
C PHE A 335 -9.30 8.23 -3.72
N ILE A 336 -10.45 7.61 -3.48
CA ILE A 336 -11.03 7.51 -2.13
C ILE A 336 -10.12 6.66 -1.22
N GLY A 337 -9.76 5.46 -1.66
CA GLY A 337 -8.94 4.54 -0.88
C GLY A 337 -9.66 3.89 0.30
N ALA A 338 -8.90 3.20 1.15
CA ALA A 338 -9.39 2.47 2.32
C ALA A 338 -9.46 3.31 3.60
N CYS A 339 -9.72 2.67 4.76
CA CYS A 339 -9.68 3.34 6.06
C CYS A 339 -8.26 3.74 6.47
N ALA A 340 -8.13 4.82 7.23
CA ALA A 340 -6.88 5.15 7.90
C ALA A 340 -6.49 4.04 8.90
N GLY A 341 -5.19 3.69 8.94
CA GLY A 341 -4.73 2.58 9.78
C GLY A 341 -5.11 1.18 9.27
N SER A 342 -5.41 1.05 7.98
CA SER A 342 -5.46 -0.20 7.21
C SER A 342 -4.18 -0.38 6.38
N THR A 343 -4.09 -1.47 5.63
CA THR A 343 -2.99 -1.71 4.69
C THR A 343 -3.14 -0.94 3.37
N GLY A 344 -4.37 -0.49 3.04
CA GLY A 344 -4.67 0.18 1.78
C GLY A 344 -3.98 1.54 1.59
N GLY A 345 -3.82 1.97 0.36
CA GLY A 345 -3.33 3.28 -0.09
C GLY A 345 -4.44 4.34 -0.24
N GLY A 346 -4.26 5.29 -1.14
CA GLY A 346 -5.22 6.34 -1.47
C GLY A 346 -5.33 7.48 -0.43
N ILE A 347 -6.26 8.41 -0.66
CA ILE A 347 -6.48 9.60 0.19
C ILE A 347 -6.99 9.24 1.58
N LYS A 348 -7.68 8.14 1.75
CA LYS A 348 -8.37 7.62 2.93
C LYS A 348 -9.77 8.20 3.15
N VAL A 349 -10.70 7.30 3.52
CA VAL A 349 -12.10 7.66 3.81
C VAL A 349 -12.21 8.74 4.90
N SER A 350 -11.36 8.69 5.93
CA SER A 350 -11.35 9.70 6.99
C SER A 350 -11.11 11.12 6.48
N ARG A 351 -10.15 11.31 5.54
CA ARG A 351 -9.90 12.64 4.95
C ARG A 351 -11.07 13.11 4.11
N LEU A 352 -11.69 12.22 3.32
CA LEU A 352 -12.88 12.55 2.55
C LEU A 352 -14.02 13.03 3.46
N LEU A 353 -14.26 12.35 4.58
CA LEU A 353 -15.27 12.74 5.56
C LEU A 353 -14.95 14.09 6.22
N ILE A 354 -13.68 14.33 6.58
CA ILE A 354 -13.23 15.62 7.14
C ILE A 354 -13.45 16.75 6.13
N LEU A 355 -13.07 16.54 4.87
CA LEU A 355 -13.26 17.54 3.81
C LEU A 355 -14.74 17.84 3.58
N GLY A 356 -15.60 16.82 3.47
CA GLY A 356 -17.05 17.02 3.31
C GLY A 356 -17.68 17.80 4.48
N LYS A 357 -17.29 17.46 5.73
CA LYS A 357 -17.76 18.19 6.91
C LYS A 357 -17.20 19.62 6.97
N THR A 358 -15.96 19.84 6.55
CA THR A 358 -15.35 21.16 6.48
C THR A 358 -16.06 22.01 5.43
N LEU A 359 -16.34 21.47 4.25
CA LEU A 359 -17.14 22.15 3.23
C LEU A 359 -18.52 22.54 3.75
N GLY A 360 -19.22 21.60 4.43
CA GLY A 360 -20.52 21.89 5.04
C GLY A 360 -20.45 22.99 6.12
N LYS A 361 -19.35 23.07 6.88
CA LYS A 361 -19.10 24.16 7.83
C LYS A 361 -18.94 25.49 7.11
N GLU A 362 -18.08 25.55 6.09
CA GLU A 362 -17.78 26.79 5.33
C GLU A 362 -19.07 27.33 4.65
N LEU A 363 -19.90 26.44 4.06
CA LEU A 363 -21.18 26.82 3.48
C LEU A 363 -22.14 27.42 4.51
N LYS A 364 -22.20 26.82 5.73
CA LYS A 364 -23.02 27.37 6.83
C LYS A 364 -22.52 28.74 7.28
N GLN A 365 -21.21 28.93 7.37
CA GLN A 365 -20.62 30.21 7.75
C GLN A 365 -20.76 31.28 6.68
N ALA A 366 -20.76 30.90 5.38
CA ALA A 366 -21.05 31.81 4.29
C ALA A 366 -22.50 32.33 4.34
N LEU A 367 -23.45 31.49 4.73
CA LEU A 367 -24.86 31.89 4.90
C LEU A 367 -25.11 32.65 6.21
N HIS A 368 -24.41 32.27 7.27
CA HIS A 368 -24.59 32.80 8.63
C HIS A 368 -23.21 33.07 9.25
N PRO A 369 -22.58 34.24 8.99
CA PRO A 369 -21.21 34.53 9.40
C PRO A 369 -20.91 34.41 10.89
N GLN A 370 -21.93 34.57 11.74
CA GLN A 370 -21.78 34.49 13.21
C GLN A 370 -21.96 33.06 13.76
N VAL A 371 -22.29 32.08 12.89
CA VAL A 371 -22.49 30.70 13.34
C VAL A 371 -21.15 30.03 13.70
N VAL A 372 -21.06 29.51 14.91
CA VAL A 372 -19.97 28.61 15.32
C VAL A 372 -20.36 27.18 14.94
N ALA A 373 -19.78 26.70 13.83
CA ALA A 373 -20.01 25.33 13.32
C ALA A 373 -18.76 24.45 13.51
N PRO A 374 -18.64 23.74 14.65
CA PRO A 374 -17.48 22.88 14.88
C PRO A 374 -17.53 21.60 14.05
N VAL A 375 -16.40 21.21 13.46
CA VAL A 375 -16.25 19.94 12.77
C VAL A 375 -16.03 18.83 13.80
N ARG A 376 -16.84 17.77 13.76
CA ARG A 376 -16.76 16.63 14.68
C ARG A 376 -16.58 15.32 13.90
N MET A 377 -15.82 14.38 14.51
CA MET A 377 -15.63 13.01 14.03
C MET A 377 -15.84 12.07 15.21
N ASP A 378 -16.68 11.05 15.08
CA ASP A 378 -17.05 10.14 16.16
C ASP A 378 -17.50 10.87 17.45
N GLY A 379 -18.25 11.97 17.30
CA GLY A 379 -18.73 12.81 18.39
C GLY A 379 -17.67 13.72 19.01
N LYS A 380 -16.38 13.58 18.65
CA LYS A 380 -15.29 14.41 19.18
C LYS A 380 -15.04 15.61 18.28
N LEU A 381 -14.70 16.74 18.89
CA LEU A 381 -14.30 17.94 18.17
C LEU A 381 -12.93 17.74 17.52
N LEU A 382 -12.81 18.05 16.23
CA LEU A 382 -11.52 18.06 15.54
C LEU A 382 -10.77 19.37 15.80
N ASN A 383 -9.48 19.27 16.09
CA ASN A 383 -8.61 20.46 16.22
C ASN A 383 -8.34 21.10 14.86
N HIS A 384 -8.12 22.39 14.87
CA HIS A 384 -7.77 23.17 13.68
C HIS A 384 -6.53 22.64 12.96
N GLU A 385 -5.56 22.08 13.70
CA GLU A 385 -4.36 21.48 13.11
C GLU A 385 -4.69 20.29 12.22
N THR A 386 -5.58 19.39 12.65
CA THR A 386 -6.00 18.21 11.84
C THR A 386 -6.68 18.65 10.55
N ILE A 387 -7.58 19.64 10.62
CA ILE A 387 -8.27 20.18 9.44
C ILE A 387 -7.26 20.83 8.49
N ARG A 388 -6.38 21.69 9.02
CA ARG A 388 -5.33 22.35 8.23
C ARG A 388 -4.40 21.34 7.55
N THR A 389 -3.93 20.34 8.29
CA THR A 389 -3.03 19.31 7.76
C THR A 389 -3.72 18.50 6.65
N THR A 390 -5.01 18.18 6.80
CA THR A 390 -5.80 17.51 5.75
C THR A 390 -5.88 18.36 4.49
N ASN A 391 -6.16 19.67 4.61
CA ASN A 391 -6.24 20.56 3.46
C ASN A 391 -4.89 20.74 2.75
N VAL A 392 -3.80 20.88 3.55
CA VAL A 392 -2.43 20.99 2.98
C VAL A 392 -2.02 19.69 2.28
N PHE A 393 -2.37 18.52 2.86
CA PHE A 393 -2.16 17.23 2.21
C PHE A 393 -2.87 17.17 0.86
N MET A 394 -4.13 17.57 0.78
CA MET A 394 -4.88 17.57 -0.49
C MET A 394 -4.25 18.50 -1.52
N GLY A 395 -3.81 19.69 -1.12
CA GLY A 395 -3.10 20.61 -2.01
C GLY A 395 -1.80 20.01 -2.55
N ALA A 396 -0.97 19.41 -1.69
CA ALA A 396 0.26 18.73 -2.09
C ALA A 396 -0.02 17.52 -2.99
N TYR A 397 -1.05 16.73 -2.66
CA TYR A 397 -1.48 15.57 -3.45
C TYR A 397 -1.84 15.97 -4.89
N PHE A 398 -2.71 16.95 -5.06
CA PHE A 398 -3.11 17.41 -6.39
C PHE A 398 -1.95 18.06 -7.14
N PHE A 399 -1.07 18.79 -6.46
CA PHE A 399 0.11 19.37 -7.09
C PHE A 399 1.03 18.28 -7.67
N ILE A 400 1.34 17.23 -6.88
CA ILE A 400 2.15 16.10 -7.35
C ILE A 400 1.44 15.39 -8.51
N PHE A 401 0.14 15.09 -8.36
CA PHE A 401 -0.64 14.44 -9.40
C PHE A 401 -0.54 15.18 -10.74
N VAL A 402 -0.75 16.49 -10.75
CA VAL A 402 -0.68 17.31 -11.98
C VAL A 402 0.72 17.33 -12.55
N VAL A 403 1.75 17.50 -11.72
CA VAL A 403 3.15 17.52 -12.18
C VAL A 403 3.53 16.16 -12.79
N SER A 404 3.25 15.07 -12.10
CA SER A 404 3.55 13.71 -12.58
C SER A 404 2.77 13.40 -13.87
N PHE A 405 1.49 13.77 -13.94
CA PHE A 405 0.66 13.60 -15.13
C PHE A 405 1.25 14.31 -16.36
N LEU A 406 1.71 15.56 -16.19
CA LEU A 406 2.35 16.30 -17.27
C LEU A 406 3.71 15.68 -17.67
N LEU A 407 4.50 15.20 -16.71
CA LEU A 407 5.79 14.60 -17.00
C LEU A 407 5.67 13.29 -17.79
N ILE A 408 4.73 12.40 -17.43
CA ILE A 408 4.57 11.13 -18.17
C ILE A 408 3.90 11.32 -19.53
N SER A 409 3.20 12.44 -19.76
CA SER A 409 2.60 12.75 -21.06
C SER A 409 3.64 12.91 -22.18
N LEU A 410 4.92 13.10 -21.82
CA LEU A 410 6.03 13.14 -22.79
C LEU A 410 6.24 11.81 -23.52
N ASP A 411 5.74 10.70 -22.96
CA ASP A 411 5.80 9.37 -23.62
C ASP A 411 4.78 9.22 -24.77
N GLY A 412 3.84 10.18 -24.93
CA GLY A 412 2.92 10.22 -26.07
C GLY A 412 1.72 9.27 -25.97
N PHE A 413 1.44 8.67 -24.82
CA PHE A 413 0.23 7.89 -24.58
C PHE A 413 -1.02 8.77 -24.49
N ASP A 414 -2.19 8.16 -24.68
CA ASP A 414 -3.48 8.84 -24.58
C ASP A 414 -3.75 9.35 -23.15
N MET A 415 -4.69 10.31 -23.06
CA MET A 415 -5.00 10.99 -21.79
C MET A 415 -5.53 10.02 -20.74
N VAL A 416 -6.32 9.00 -21.11
CA VAL A 416 -6.90 8.03 -20.17
C VAL A 416 -5.79 7.17 -19.58
N THR A 417 -4.87 6.68 -20.41
CA THR A 417 -3.68 5.93 -19.98
C THR A 417 -2.85 6.74 -18.99
N ASN A 418 -2.46 7.97 -19.36
CA ASN A 418 -1.63 8.82 -18.50
C ASN A 418 -2.33 9.16 -17.18
N PHE A 419 -3.60 9.57 -17.23
CA PHE A 419 -4.36 9.93 -16.04
C PHE A 419 -4.50 8.76 -15.07
N THR A 420 -4.88 7.58 -15.59
CA THR A 420 -5.10 6.41 -14.74
C THR A 420 -3.79 5.75 -14.29
N ALA A 421 -2.69 5.89 -15.05
CA ALA A 421 -1.37 5.46 -14.63
C ALA A 421 -0.91 6.23 -13.37
N ILE A 422 -1.05 7.56 -13.36
CA ILE A 422 -0.72 8.35 -12.16
C ILE A 422 -1.72 8.11 -11.04
N ALA A 423 -3.03 7.99 -11.35
CA ALA A 423 -4.02 7.62 -10.33
C ALA A 423 -3.68 6.28 -9.67
N ALA A 424 -3.27 5.28 -10.45
CA ALA A 424 -2.89 3.96 -9.95
C ALA A 424 -1.60 3.99 -9.13
N THR A 425 -0.56 4.69 -9.59
CA THR A 425 0.75 4.73 -8.92
C THR A 425 0.75 5.60 -7.66
N LEU A 426 0.16 6.79 -7.70
CA LEU A 426 0.11 7.70 -6.55
C LEU A 426 -0.85 7.19 -5.44
N ASN A 427 -1.89 6.43 -5.79
CA ASN A 427 -2.80 5.83 -4.81
C ASN A 427 -2.43 4.37 -4.44
N ASN A 428 -1.38 3.82 -5.01
CA ASN A 428 -0.90 2.45 -4.75
C ASN A 428 -1.96 1.38 -5.03
N ILE A 429 -2.51 1.32 -6.28
CA ILE A 429 -3.64 0.44 -6.64
C ILE A 429 -3.23 -0.66 -7.65
N GLY A 430 -2.34 -0.35 -8.60
CA GLY A 430 -1.88 -1.23 -9.68
C GLY A 430 -2.54 -0.94 -11.02
N PRO A 431 -3.68 -1.55 -11.36
CA PRO A 431 -4.28 -1.35 -12.67
C PRO A 431 -4.96 0.01 -12.81
N GLY A 432 -4.87 0.58 -14.01
CA GLY A 432 -5.64 1.74 -14.47
C GLY A 432 -6.65 1.35 -15.55
N LEU A 433 -6.70 2.13 -16.63
CA LEU A 433 -7.52 1.91 -17.82
C LEU A 433 -6.64 1.98 -19.08
N ALA A 434 -7.15 1.55 -20.21
CA ALA A 434 -6.48 1.54 -21.51
C ALA A 434 -5.14 0.78 -21.45
N GLN A 435 -3.99 1.39 -21.81
CA GLN A 435 -2.68 0.72 -21.86
C GLN A 435 -2.15 0.26 -20.48
N VAL A 436 -2.75 0.71 -19.38
CA VAL A 436 -2.45 0.27 -18.01
C VAL A 436 -3.66 -0.42 -17.37
N GLY A 437 -4.58 -0.90 -18.18
CA GLY A 437 -5.78 -1.63 -17.77
C GLY A 437 -5.46 -2.95 -17.07
N PRO A 438 -6.50 -3.68 -16.57
CA PRO A 438 -6.33 -4.87 -15.74
C PRO A 438 -5.64 -6.04 -16.44
N MET A 439 -5.65 -6.08 -17.77
CA MET A 439 -4.97 -7.10 -18.60
C MET A 439 -3.70 -6.57 -19.26
N MET A 440 -3.26 -5.37 -18.91
CA MET A 440 -2.09 -4.69 -19.48
C MET A 440 -1.00 -4.50 -18.41
N ASN A 441 0.11 -3.85 -18.78
CA ASN A 441 1.23 -3.60 -17.88
C ASN A 441 1.92 -2.25 -18.17
N PHE A 442 2.83 -1.84 -17.29
CA PHE A 442 3.57 -0.57 -17.38
C PHE A 442 4.88 -0.68 -18.17
N GLY A 443 5.16 -1.82 -18.79
CA GLY A 443 6.42 -2.09 -19.50
C GLY A 443 6.70 -1.15 -20.66
N SER A 444 5.65 -0.65 -21.33
CA SER A 444 5.74 0.22 -22.51
C SER A 444 6.21 1.64 -22.21
N PHE A 445 6.17 2.09 -20.95
CA PHE A 445 6.65 3.43 -20.58
C PHE A 445 8.17 3.52 -20.61
N THR A 446 8.68 4.73 -20.92
CA THR A 446 10.12 4.99 -20.90
C THR A 446 10.69 4.99 -19.48
N ASN A 447 12.03 4.83 -19.36
CA ASN A 447 12.69 4.86 -18.05
C ASN A 447 12.44 6.18 -17.28
N PRO A 448 12.45 7.39 -17.87
CA PRO A 448 12.10 8.62 -17.18
C PRO A 448 10.67 8.61 -16.61
N ALA A 449 9.67 8.16 -17.39
CA ALA A 449 8.29 8.05 -16.91
C ALA A 449 8.18 7.04 -15.76
N LYS A 450 8.86 5.90 -15.84
CA LYS A 450 8.93 4.91 -14.76
C LYS A 450 9.55 5.49 -13.48
N LEU A 451 10.57 6.34 -13.58
CA LEU A 451 11.15 7.01 -12.41
C LEU A 451 10.17 8.00 -11.75
N VAL A 452 9.36 8.71 -12.54
CA VAL A 452 8.28 9.56 -12.00
C VAL A 452 7.26 8.70 -11.25
N MET A 453 6.81 7.61 -11.84
CA MET A 453 5.85 6.69 -11.22
C MET A 453 6.45 5.98 -9.98
N ILE A 454 7.75 5.67 -9.94
CA ILE A 454 8.46 5.17 -8.75
C ILE A 454 8.38 6.21 -7.62
N PHE A 455 8.61 7.48 -7.93
CA PHE A 455 8.46 8.55 -6.95
C PHE A 455 7.01 8.64 -6.45
N ASP A 456 6.02 8.57 -7.34
CA ASP A 456 4.60 8.63 -6.98
C ASP A 456 4.20 7.47 -6.05
N MET A 457 4.63 6.24 -6.35
CA MET A 457 4.37 5.07 -5.51
C MET A 457 4.94 5.23 -4.09
N LEU A 458 6.18 5.74 -3.98
CA LEU A 458 6.80 6.02 -2.68
C LEU A 458 6.12 7.18 -1.95
N ALA A 459 5.79 8.26 -2.67
CA ALA A 459 5.13 9.43 -2.11
C ALA A 459 3.70 9.10 -1.62
N GLY A 460 2.95 8.33 -2.40
CA GLY A 460 1.61 7.86 -2.02
C GLY A 460 1.64 7.00 -0.76
N ARG A 461 2.53 6.00 -0.72
CA ARG A 461 2.68 5.09 0.43
C ARG A 461 3.09 5.79 1.72
N LEU A 462 3.99 6.77 1.62
CA LEU A 462 4.55 7.52 2.74
C LEU A 462 3.77 8.80 3.09
N GLU A 463 2.55 8.96 2.57
CA GLU A 463 1.72 10.12 2.88
C GLU A 463 2.37 11.46 2.46
N ILE A 464 3.12 11.43 1.36
CA ILE A 464 3.70 12.59 0.65
C ILE A 464 4.83 13.31 1.43
N PHE A 465 4.55 13.80 2.65
CA PHE A 465 5.48 14.66 3.38
C PHE A 465 6.84 14.05 3.66
N PRO A 466 6.99 12.78 4.09
CA PRO A 466 8.30 12.17 4.28
C PRO A 466 9.16 12.19 3.01
N MET A 467 8.55 11.98 1.84
CA MET A 467 9.28 12.06 0.57
C MET A 467 9.66 13.49 0.22
N LEU A 468 8.75 14.46 0.35
CA LEU A 468 9.02 15.85 0.05
C LEU A 468 10.12 16.45 0.95
N VAL A 469 10.15 16.07 2.21
CA VAL A 469 11.17 16.54 3.17
C VAL A 469 12.59 16.18 2.73
N LEU A 470 12.80 15.08 1.99
CA LEU A 470 14.13 14.72 1.47
C LEU A 470 14.70 15.77 0.50
N PHE A 471 13.85 16.49 -0.22
CA PHE A 471 14.27 17.51 -1.18
C PHE A 471 14.52 18.88 -0.57
N LEU A 472 14.17 19.08 0.71
CA LEU A 472 14.41 20.35 1.39
C LEU A 472 15.86 20.43 1.90
N PRO A 473 16.66 21.46 1.51
CA PRO A 473 18.06 21.61 1.97
C PRO A 473 18.18 21.67 3.51
N ASP A 474 17.18 22.25 4.17
CA ASP A 474 17.16 22.39 5.64
C ASP A 474 17.05 21.04 6.36
N THR A 475 16.55 20.00 5.70
CA THR A 475 16.55 18.63 6.23
C THR A 475 17.96 18.14 6.53
N TRP A 476 18.92 18.49 5.69
CA TRP A 476 20.29 17.99 5.72
C TRP A 476 21.25 18.87 6.52
N ARG A 477 20.85 20.08 6.91
CA ARG A 477 21.69 20.97 7.72
C ARG A 477 21.86 20.44 9.14
N ARG A 478 23.08 20.59 9.68
CA ARG A 478 23.35 20.41 11.13
C ARG A 478 23.00 21.70 11.83
N PHE A 479 22.11 21.64 12.81
CA PHE A 479 21.92 22.70 13.80
C PHE A 479 22.72 22.34 15.03
#